data_73f5292434e66b6f48c6e0f166b76832
#
_entry.id   73f5292434e66b6f48c6e0f166b76832
#
_cell.length_a   1.000
_cell.length_b   1.000
_cell.length_c   1.000
_cell.angle_alpha   90.00
_cell.angle_beta   90.00
_cell.angle_gamma   90.00
#
_symmetry.space_group_name_H-M   'P 1'
#
loop_
_entity.id
_entity.type
_entity.pdbx_description
1 polymer ?
#
loop_
_entity_poly.entity_id
_entity_poly.type
_entity_poly.pdbx_seq_one_letter_code
_entity_poly.pdbx_strand_id
1 'polypeptide(L)'
;MESLVAGDYVEKINFDNVPNASNINESYWTAKEYCVPYLMNYIYVVYNKDTCPVEIKSYNDLINPALKGQIASIDGARNLFPIALVALGYDPNSTEESEIAEAYEWLVKYNENVVAYGNAEQNLTNGTASVAFTYDGNASWAMAELGEKNNLVIADFENDPVQLGFDLYVVPKGAKHVDLAEKFLNYICDPEVMAANLVEYPYSCPNDAAVEAASDTYKNDPAR
;
A
#
# COMPACT_ATOMS: atom_id res chain seq x y z
N MET A 1 -1.83 -12.90 -8.52
CA MET A 1 -2.82 -13.33 -9.56
C MET A 1 -2.34 -14.56 -10.31
N GLU A 2 -1.12 -14.63 -10.78
CA GLU A 2 -0.58 -15.77 -11.56
C GLU A 2 -0.88 -17.13 -10.95
N SER A 3 -0.59 -17.32 -9.66
CA SER A 3 -0.85 -18.59 -8.96
C SER A 3 -2.32 -18.95 -8.88
N LEU A 4 -3.23 -17.97 -8.78
CA LEU A 4 -4.66 -18.21 -8.75
C LEU A 4 -5.18 -18.66 -10.11
N VAL A 5 -4.69 -18.04 -11.18
CA VAL A 5 -5.03 -18.41 -12.57
C VAL A 5 -4.44 -19.77 -12.92
N ALA A 6 -3.15 -19.98 -12.63
CA ALA A 6 -2.47 -21.26 -12.91
C ALA A 6 -3.09 -22.45 -12.14
N GLY A 7 -3.60 -22.21 -10.94
CA GLY A 7 -4.27 -23.19 -10.10
C GLY A 7 -5.77 -23.39 -10.42
N ASP A 8 -6.31 -22.69 -11.41
CA ASP A 8 -7.76 -22.70 -11.75
C ASP A 8 -8.65 -22.37 -10.55
N TYR A 9 -8.22 -21.40 -9.70
CA TYR A 9 -8.98 -21.01 -8.50
C TYR A 9 -9.97 -19.85 -8.74
N VAL A 10 -9.93 -19.22 -9.91
CA VAL A 10 -10.76 -18.06 -10.26
C VAL A 10 -11.50 -18.26 -11.58
N GLU A 11 -12.70 -17.69 -11.68
CA GLU A 11 -13.47 -17.63 -12.91
C GLU A 11 -13.01 -16.46 -13.77
N LYS A 12 -13.20 -16.59 -15.10
CA LYS A 12 -13.12 -15.44 -16.00
C LYS A 12 -14.32 -14.53 -15.78
N ILE A 13 -14.07 -13.23 -15.79
CA ILE A 13 -15.09 -12.19 -15.68
C ILE A 13 -15.62 -11.87 -17.08
N ASN A 14 -16.95 -11.85 -17.23
CA ASN A 14 -17.57 -11.33 -18.43
C ASN A 14 -17.70 -9.81 -18.35
N PHE A 15 -16.78 -9.09 -18.98
CA PHE A 15 -16.74 -7.64 -18.94
C PHE A 15 -17.91 -6.94 -19.68
N ASP A 16 -18.70 -7.65 -20.48
CA ASP A 16 -19.96 -7.11 -20.99
C ASP A 16 -20.95 -6.79 -19.86
N ASN A 17 -20.82 -7.50 -18.73
CA ASN A 17 -21.62 -7.28 -17.51
C ASN A 17 -20.96 -6.25 -16.55
N VAL A 18 -19.74 -5.78 -16.85
CA VAL A 18 -18.94 -4.87 -16.01
C VAL A 18 -18.47 -3.65 -16.83
N PRO A 19 -19.38 -2.93 -17.53
CA PRO A 19 -18.97 -1.83 -18.40
C PRO A 19 -18.23 -0.69 -17.66
N ASN A 20 -18.54 -0.45 -16.38
CA ASN A 20 -17.85 0.57 -15.59
C ASN A 20 -16.36 0.25 -15.33
N ALA A 21 -15.91 -0.97 -15.58
CA ALA A 21 -14.49 -1.33 -15.51
C ALA A 21 -13.64 -0.56 -16.54
N SER A 22 -14.27 0.04 -17.56
CA SER A 22 -13.59 0.95 -18.49
C SER A 22 -13.06 2.25 -17.85
N ASN A 23 -13.50 2.58 -16.63
CA ASN A 23 -12.99 3.70 -15.85
C ASN A 23 -11.65 3.41 -15.15
N ILE A 24 -11.25 2.11 -15.10
CA ILE A 24 -9.96 1.72 -14.53
C ILE A 24 -8.85 2.02 -15.54
N ASN A 25 -7.81 2.71 -15.10
CA ASN A 25 -6.65 3.03 -15.93
C ASN A 25 -5.96 1.76 -16.44
N GLU A 26 -5.69 1.72 -17.75
CA GLU A 26 -5.16 0.52 -18.40
C GLU A 26 -3.78 0.08 -17.88
N SER A 27 -2.98 1.01 -17.37
CA SER A 27 -1.65 0.71 -16.83
C SER A 27 -1.67 -0.13 -15.54
N TYR A 28 -2.80 -0.18 -14.85
CA TYR A 28 -2.95 -0.89 -13.57
C TYR A 28 -3.55 -2.29 -13.69
N TRP A 29 -3.88 -2.75 -14.90
CA TRP A 29 -4.43 -4.07 -15.10
C TRP A 29 -3.35 -5.16 -15.04
N THR A 30 -3.61 -6.16 -14.20
CA THR A 30 -2.87 -7.43 -14.17
C THR A 30 -3.88 -8.55 -14.39
N ALA A 31 -3.57 -9.55 -15.22
CA ALA A 31 -4.50 -10.67 -15.50
C ALA A 31 -5.95 -10.22 -15.79
N LYS A 32 -6.12 -9.27 -16.71
CA LYS A 32 -7.37 -8.54 -17.02
C LYS A 32 -8.62 -9.41 -17.16
N GLU A 33 -8.50 -10.67 -17.61
CA GLU A 33 -9.64 -11.56 -17.76
C GLU A 33 -10.21 -12.10 -16.43
N TYR A 34 -9.46 -11.98 -15.32
CA TYR A 34 -9.74 -12.68 -14.06
C TYR A 34 -9.87 -11.77 -12.84
N CYS A 35 -9.58 -10.50 -12.96
CA CYS A 35 -9.68 -9.59 -11.82
C CYS A 35 -10.08 -8.17 -12.24
N VAL A 36 -10.53 -7.40 -11.25
CA VAL A 36 -10.78 -5.96 -11.36
C VAL A 36 -9.95 -5.27 -10.29
N PRO A 37 -9.04 -4.34 -10.65
CA PRO A 37 -8.33 -3.50 -9.68
C PRO A 37 -9.32 -2.66 -8.85
N TYR A 38 -9.12 -2.65 -7.53
CA TYR A 38 -10.00 -1.94 -6.60
C TYR A 38 -9.30 -0.74 -5.98
N LEU A 39 -8.23 -0.98 -5.21
CA LEU A 39 -7.39 0.03 -4.59
C LEU A 39 -5.93 -0.24 -4.92
N MET A 40 -5.13 0.80 -4.83
CA MET A 40 -3.68 0.72 -4.86
C MET A 40 -3.15 1.07 -3.48
N ASN A 41 -2.06 0.42 -3.08
CA ASN A 41 -1.41 0.63 -1.80
C ASN A 41 0.04 1.03 -2.05
N TYR A 42 0.38 2.31 -1.89
CA TYR A 42 1.77 2.68 -1.70
C TYR A 42 2.18 2.39 -0.26
N ILE A 43 3.41 1.93 -0.07
CA ILE A 43 3.94 1.71 1.27
C ILE A 43 5.01 2.75 1.51
N TYR A 44 4.76 3.64 2.47
CA TYR A 44 5.60 4.77 2.78
C TYR A 44 6.36 4.59 4.10
N VAL A 45 7.48 5.26 4.19
CA VAL A 45 8.06 5.63 5.48
C VAL A 45 7.51 7.00 5.86
N VAL A 46 6.81 7.05 6.98
CA VAL A 46 6.24 8.28 7.54
C VAL A 46 6.94 8.55 8.87
N TYR A 47 7.35 9.78 9.11
CA TYR A 47 7.98 10.12 10.38
C TYR A 47 7.50 11.45 10.94
N ASN A 48 7.58 11.57 12.26
CA ASN A 48 7.30 12.80 12.98
C ASN A 48 8.56 13.66 12.97
N LYS A 49 8.53 14.78 12.24
CA LYS A 49 9.70 15.67 12.06
C LYS A 49 10.23 16.31 13.36
N ASP A 50 9.38 16.36 14.41
CA ASP A 50 9.76 17.01 15.69
C ASP A 50 10.39 16.01 16.66
N THR A 51 10.08 14.70 16.53
CA THR A 51 10.50 13.67 17.48
C THR A 51 11.44 12.61 16.88
N CYS A 52 11.48 12.47 15.55
CA CYS A 52 12.38 11.55 14.89
C CYS A 52 13.83 12.00 15.09
N PRO A 53 14.71 11.17 15.67
CA PRO A 53 16.06 11.58 16.00
C PRO A 53 17.03 11.69 14.81
N VAL A 54 16.60 11.21 13.63
CA VAL A 54 17.40 11.20 12.40
C VAL A 54 16.57 11.71 11.23
N GLU A 55 17.19 12.29 10.23
CA GLU A 55 16.59 12.59 8.94
C GLU A 55 16.51 11.30 8.13
N ILE A 56 15.32 10.98 7.59
CA ILE A 56 15.09 9.75 6.82
C ILE A 56 15.11 10.09 5.32
N LYS A 57 16.13 9.61 4.60
CA LYS A 57 16.34 9.87 3.16
C LYS A 57 16.45 8.60 2.32
N SER A 58 16.56 7.45 2.97
CA SER A 58 16.68 6.14 2.33
C SER A 58 16.18 5.04 3.27
N TYR A 59 15.93 3.86 2.73
CA TYR A 59 15.61 2.70 3.59
C TYR A 59 16.79 2.35 4.53
N ASN A 60 18.04 2.66 4.17
CA ASN A 60 19.17 2.39 5.04
C ASN A 60 19.16 3.21 6.33
N ASP A 61 18.48 4.36 6.36
CA ASP A 61 18.35 5.13 7.59
C ASP A 61 17.50 4.41 8.64
N LEU A 62 16.64 3.48 8.23
CA LEU A 62 15.78 2.70 9.14
C LEU A 62 16.56 1.73 10.04
N ILE A 63 17.80 1.38 9.69
CA ILE A 63 18.68 0.55 10.53
C ILE A 63 19.63 1.41 11.40
N ASN A 64 19.44 2.73 11.44
CA ASN A 64 20.24 3.59 12.31
C ASN A 64 19.94 3.28 13.78
N PRO A 65 20.96 2.98 14.63
CA PRO A 65 20.75 2.65 16.04
C PRO A 65 20.05 3.74 16.87
N ALA A 66 20.06 4.99 16.41
CA ALA A 66 19.31 6.08 17.04
C ALA A 66 17.79 5.89 16.99
N LEU A 67 17.29 5.04 16.06
CA LEU A 67 15.88 4.68 15.92
C LEU A 67 15.46 3.51 16.81
N LYS A 68 16.30 3.02 17.71
CA LYS A 68 15.99 1.87 18.55
C LYS A 68 14.67 2.05 19.31
N GLY A 69 13.69 1.15 19.01
CA GLY A 69 12.37 1.21 19.61
C GLY A 69 11.51 2.39 19.14
N GLN A 70 11.79 2.96 17.96
CA GLN A 70 11.12 4.13 17.42
C GLN A 70 10.27 3.82 16.17
N ILE A 71 10.33 2.61 15.63
CA ILE A 71 9.66 2.27 14.38
C ILE A 71 8.42 1.42 14.68
N ALA A 72 7.26 1.87 14.20
CA ALA A 72 6.09 1.03 14.02
C ALA A 72 6.03 0.52 12.57
N SER A 73 5.86 -0.77 12.36
CA SER A 73 5.99 -1.39 11.03
C SER A 73 4.77 -2.20 10.66
N ILE A 74 4.41 -2.20 9.38
CA ILE A 74 3.60 -3.30 8.85
C ILE A 74 4.42 -4.59 8.95
N ASP A 75 3.73 -5.71 8.99
CA ASP A 75 4.36 -7.03 9.04
C ASP A 75 4.37 -7.71 7.66
N GLY A 76 4.93 -8.91 7.64
CA GLY A 76 4.91 -9.78 6.48
C GLY A 76 6.15 -9.68 5.58
N ALA A 77 6.69 -10.85 5.24
CA ALA A 77 7.91 -10.95 4.43
C ALA A 77 7.78 -10.25 3.07
N ARG A 78 6.59 -10.27 2.45
CA ARG A 78 6.34 -9.61 1.16
C ARG A 78 6.45 -8.09 1.21
N ASN A 79 6.25 -7.49 2.38
CA ASN A 79 6.38 -6.06 2.57
C ASN A 79 7.80 -5.66 2.97
N LEU A 80 8.48 -6.52 3.75
CA LEU A 80 9.76 -6.17 4.38
C LEU A 80 10.98 -6.55 3.53
N PHE A 81 10.97 -7.71 2.84
CA PHE A 81 12.10 -8.08 2.00
C PHE A 81 12.37 -7.11 0.86
N PRO A 82 11.36 -6.57 0.13
CA PRO A 82 11.60 -5.59 -0.91
C PRO A 82 12.36 -4.35 -0.46
N ILE A 83 12.04 -3.79 0.71
CA ILE A 83 12.76 -2.61 1.20
C ILE A 83 14.20 -2.93 1.61
N ALA A 84 14.45 -4.12 2.16
CA ALA A 84 15.79 -4.57 2.49
C ALA A 84 16.63 -4.79 1.22
N LEU A 85 16.05 -5.41 0.20
CA LEU A 85 16.70 -5.59 -1.10
C LEU A 85 17.05 -4.25 -1.75
N VAL A 86 16.10 -3.32 -1.79
CA VAL A 86 16.34 -1.95 -2.30
C VAL A 86 17.42 -1.24 -1.51
N ALA A 87 17.38 -1.30 -0.17
CA ALA A 87 18.41 -0.70 0.69
C ALA A 87 19.82 -1.23 0.42
N LEU A 88 19.93 -2.48 -0.05
CA LEU A 88 21.17 -3.13 -0.44
C LEU A 88 21.56 -2.91 -1.93
N GLY A 89 20.68 -2.25 -2.70
CA GLY A 89 20.89 -1.99 -4.13
C GLY A 89 20.51 -3.13 -5.05
N TYR A 90 19.68 -4.07 -4.57
CA TYR A 90 19.18 -5.21 -5.32
C TYR A 90 17.79 -4.94 -5.92
N ASP A 91 17.36 -5.79 -6.85
CA ASP A 91 15.99 -5.79 -7.35
C ASP A 91 15.02 -6.16 -6.22
N PRO A 92 13.96 -5.35 -5.94
CA PRO A 92 12.98 -5.66 -4.91
C PRO A 92 12.26 -7.00 -5.09
N ASN A 93 12.28 -7.55 -6.30
CA ASN A 93 11.69 -8.85 -6.63
C ASN A 93 12.74 -9.97 -6.78
N SER A 94 13.97 -9.74 -6.33
CA SER A 94 15.02 -10.77 -6.43
C SER A 94 14.62 -12.08 -5.74
N THR A 95 15.00 -13.19 -6.36
CA THR A 95 14.85 -14.56 -5.85
C THR A 95 16.20 -15.24 -5.62
N GLU A 96 17.29 -14.49 -5.76
CA GLU A 96 18.65 -15.00 -5.56
C GLU A 96 18.89 -15.27 -4.07
N GLU A 97 19.27 -16.51 -3.73
CA GLU A 97 19.43 -16.94 -2.33
C GLU A 97 20.44 -16.08 -1.55
N SER A 98 21.53 -15.65 -2.20
CA SER A 98 22.55 -14.79 -1.57
C SER A 98 22.00 -13.41 -1.22
N GLU A 99 21.23 -12.79 -2.12
CA GLU A 99 20.64 -11.48 -1.91
C GLU A 99 19.55 -11.52 -0.85
N ILE A 100 18.73 -12.58 -0.83
CA ILE A 100 17.74 -12.83 0.22
C ILE A 100 18.41 -13.03 1.58
N ALA A 101 19.55 -13.71 1.64
CA ALA A 101 20.30 -13.88 2.89
C ALA A 101 20.84 -12.54 3.42
N GLU A 102 21.38 -11.70 2.54
CA GLU A 102 21.83 -10.33 2.92
C GLU A 102 20.67 -9.44 3.36
N ALA A 103 19.53 -9.52 2.65
CA ALA A 103 18.30 -8.81 3.02
C ALA A 103 17.79 -9.24 4.41
N TYR A 104 17.88 -10.52 4.74
CA TYR A 104 17.54 -11.02 6.07
C TYR A 104 18.44 -10.41 7.16
N GLU A 105 19.74 -10.33 6.96
CA GLU A 105 20.67 -9.70 7.91
C GLU A 105 20.38 -8.20 8.07
N TRP A 106 19.95 -7.52 7.02
CA TRP A 106 19.49 -6.14 7.08
C TRP A 106 18.21 -6.04 7.92
N LEU A 107 17.22 -6.94 7.71
CA LEU A 107 15.98 -6.99 8.47
C LEU A 107 16.19 -7.32 9.95
N VAL A 108 17.21 -8.11 10.31
CA VAL A 108 17.58 -8.32 11.72
C VAL A 108 17.93 -7.00 12.39
N LYS A 109 18.72 -6.14 11.72
CA LYS A 109 19.07 -4.80 12.24
C LYS A 109 17.84 -3.88 12.29
N TYR A 110 17.01 -3.89 11.24
CA TYR A 110 15.75 -3.15 11.21
C TYR A 110 14.85 -3.52 12.39
N ASN A 111 14.73 -4.81 12.69
CA ASN A 111 13.90 -5.31 13.79
C ASN A 111 14.37 -4.85 15.18
N GLU A 112 15.65 -4.51 15.36
CA GLU A 112 16.13 -3.92 16.61
C GLU A 112 15.52 -2.53 16.88
N ASN A 113 15.12 -1.83 15.81
CA ASN A 113 14.54 -0.49 15.87
C ASN A 113 12.99 -0.53 15.95
N VAL A 114 12.38 -1.68 15.68
CA VAL A 114 10.91 -1.82 15.69
C VAL A 114 10.39 -1.94 17.12
N VAL A 115 9.44 -1.07 17.48
CA VAL A 115 8.71 -1.12 18.76
C VAL A 115 7.43 -1.91 18.66
N ALA A 116 6.79 -1.92 17.48
CA ALA A 116 5.52 -2.63 17.27
C ALA A 116 5.36 -3.02 15.80
N TYR A 117 4.71 -4.16 15.57
CA TYR A 117 4.17 -4.57 14.29
C TYR A 117 2.65 -4.39 14.28
N GLY A 118 2.11 -3.89 13.17
CA GLY A 118 0.71 -3.51 13.04
C GLY A 118 0.35 -2.17 13.70
N ASN A 119 -0.82 -1.63 13.36
CA ASN A 119 -1.36 -0.38 13.88
C ASN A 119 -0.35 0.80 13.83
N ALA A 120 0.39 0.89 12.73
CA ALA A 120 1.46 1.87 12.58
C ALA A 120 0.93 3.30 12.72
N GLU A 121 -0.26 3.57 12.16
CA GLU A 121 -0.96 4.85 12.25
C GLU A 121 -1.25 5.27 13.69
N GLN A 122 -1.75 4.34 14.52
CA GLN A 122 -2.04 4.61 15.93
C GLN A 122 -0.76 4.84 16.74
N ASN A 123 0.30 4.08 16.45
CA ASN A 123 1.58 4.25 17.14
C ASN A 123 2.26 5.59 16.80
N LEU A 124 2.03 6.14 15.60
CA LEU A 124 2.46 7.50 15.26
C LEU A 124 1.64 8.56 15.99
N THR A 125 0.30 8.45 15.96
CA THR A 125 -0.59 9.49 16.52
C THR A 125 -0.50 9.57 18.04
N ASN A 126 -0.30 8.46 18.73
CA ASN A 126 -0.15 8.42 20.20
C ASN A 126 1.29 8.63 20.69
N GLY A 127 2.26 8.77 19.78
CA GLY A 127 3.67 9.02 20.10
C GLY A 127 4.45 7.80 20.61
N THR A 128 3.94 6.58 20.45
CA THR A 128 4.67 5.34 20.77
C THR A 128 5.84 5.13 19.81
N ALA A 129 5.68 5.54 18.55
CA ALA A 129 6.70 5.53 17.52
C ALA A 129 6.89 6.91 16.91
N SER A 130 8.10 7.24 16.51
CA SER A 130 8.41 8.45 15.75
C SER A 130 8.54 8.22 14.25
N VAL A 131 8.60 6.95 13.83
CA VAL A 131 8.68 6.52 12.44
C VAL A 131 7.68 5.38 12.23
N ALA A 132 7.02 5.35 11.08
CA ALA A 132 6.22 4.22 10.65
C ALA A 132 6.58 3.80 9.22
N PHE A 133 6.62 2.50 8.99
CA PHE A 133 6.55 1.89 7.68
C PHE A 133 5.13 1.38 7.50
N THR A 134 4.34 2.05 6.64
CA THR A 134 2.89 1.86 6.59
C THR A 134 2.29 2.16 5.21
N TYR A 135 1.05 1.76 5.01
CA TYR A 135 0.30 2.03 3.80
C TYR A 135 -0.13 3.49 3.70
N ASP A 136 -0.28 3.99 2.47
CA ASP A 136 -0.70 5.36 2.14
C ASP A 136 -2.03 5.75 2.81
N GLY A 137 -3.05 4.88 2.78
CA GLY A 137 -4.32 5.14 3.47
C GLY A 137 -4.17 5.30 4.99
N ASN A 138 -3.32 4.50 5.62
CA ASN A 138 -3.04 4.62 7.05
C ASN A 138 -2.24 5.90 7.37
N ALA A 139 -1.35 6.32 6.47
CA ALA A 139 -0.67 7.61 6.58
C ALA A 139 -1.67 8.77 6.53
N SER A 140 -2.62 8.73 5.58
CA SER A 140 -3.73 9.70 5.47
C SER A 140 -4.53 9.79 6.77
N TRP A 141 -4.95 8.65 7.33
CA TRP A 141 -5.69 8.64 8.61
C TRP A 141 -4.89 9.23 9.75
N ALA A 142 -3.61 8.88 9.89
CA ALA A 142 -2.77 9.43 10.94
C ALA A 142 -2.63 10.95 10.83
N MET A 143 -2.40 11.46 9.63
CA MET A 143 -2.29 12.90 9.37
C MET A 143 -3.61 13.64 9.62
N ALA A 144 -4.74 13.05 9.20
CA ALA A 144 -6.07 13.61 9.43
C ALA A 144 -6.44 13.64 10.92
N GLU A 145 -6.12 12.61 11.69
CA GLU A 145 -6.36 12.53 13.13
C GLU A 145 -5.61 13.64 13.90
N LEU A 146 -4.37 13.91 13.50
CA LEU A 146 -3.55 14.98 14.10
C LEU A 146 -4.05 16.38 13.70
N GLY A 147 -4.69 16.54 12.54
CA GLY A 147 -5.25 17.80 12.05
C GLY A 147 -4.21 18.93 12.06
N GLU A 148 -4.51 20.05 12.73
CA GLU A 148 -3.61 21.23 12.84
C GLU A 148 -2.29 20.92 13.59
N LYS A 149 -2.23 19.84 14.36
CA LYS A 149 -1.02 19.39 15.07
C LYS A 149 -0.19 18.41 14.23
N ASN A 150 -0.59 18.19 12.99
CA ASN A 150 0.11 17.25 12.12
C ASN A 150 1.55 17.75 11.87
N ASN A 151 2.51 16.95 12.33
CA ASN A 151 3.94 17.11 12.11
C ASN A 151 4.55 15.86 11.46
N LEU A 152 3.67 14.98 10.94
CA LEU A 152 4.08 13.83 10.14
C LEU A 152 4.44 14.26 8.73
N VAL A 153 5.49 13.66 8.20
CA VAL A 153 5.93 13.82 6.82
C VAL A 153 6.21 12.45 6.22
N ILE A 154 5.93 12.31 4.94
CA ILE A 154 6.36 11.15 4.16
C ILE A 154 7.81 11.36 3.78
N ALA A 155 8.65 10.35 4.01
CA ALA A 155 10.04 10.39 3.60
C ALA A 155 10.13 10.46 2.07
N ASP A 156 10.86 11.44 1.58
CA ASP A 156 11.14 11.61 0.16
C ASP A 156 12.46 10.91 -0.18
N PHE A 157 12.37 9.79 -0.85
CA PHE A 157 13.51 8.99 -1.28
C PHE A 157 13.86 9.31 -2.72
N GLU A 158 14.91 10.09 -2.95
CA GLU A 158 15.33 10.48 -4.29
C GLU A 158 15.65 9.31 -5.22
N ASN A 159 16.14 8.18 -4.68
CA ASN A 159 16.66 7.07 -5.45
C ASN A 159 16.04 5.71 -5.11
N ASP A 160 15.34 5.58 -4.00
CA ASP A 160 14.76 4.32 -3.60
C ASP A 160 13.30 4.21 -4.11
N PRO A 161 12.94 3.16 -4.86
CA PRO A 161 11.58 2.99 -5.34
C PRO A 161 10.61 2.75 -4.18
N VAL A 162 9.43 3.34 -4.28
CA VAL A 162 8.33 3.08 -3.36
C VAL A 162 7.59 1.81 -3.79
N GLN A 163 7.28 0.95 -2.83
CA GLN A 163 6.54 -0.28 -3.08
C GLN A 163 5.07 0.04 -3.41
N LEU A 164 4.56 -0.55 -4.48
CA LEU A 164 3.17 -0.44 -4.92
C LEU A 164 2.52 -1.82 -4.91
N GLY A 165 1.43 -1.95 -4.17
CA GLY A 165 0.55 -3.11 -4.17
C GLY A 165 -0.81 -2.81 -4.81
N PHE A 166 -1.56 -3.86 -5.12
CA PHE A 166 -2.93 -3.77 -5.65
C PHE A 166 -3.87 -4.68 -4.90
N ASP A 167 -5.01 -4.14 -4.50
CA ASP A 167 -6.16 -4.93 -4.08
C ASP A 167 -7.01 -5.25 -5.32
N LEU A 168 -7.28 -6.51 -5.51
CA LEU A 168 -7.95 -7.02 -6.71
C LEU A 168 -9.20 -7.80 -6.32
N TYR A 169 -10.33 -7.45 -6.91
CA TYR A 169 -11.51 -8.31 -6.87
C TYR A 169 -11.37 -9.46 -7.87
N VAL A 170 -11.74 -10.64 -7.42
CA VAL A 170 -11.80 -11.87 -8.23
C VAL A 170 -13.10 -12.61 -7.96
N VAL A 171 -13.53 -13.42 -8.92
CA VAL A 171 -14.66 -14.35 -8.74
C VAL A 171 -14.07 -15.75 -8.50
N PRO A 172 -14.28 -16.36 -7.32
CA PRO A 172 -13.76 -17.69 -7.03
C PRO A 172 -14.34 -18.75 -7.97
N LYS A 173 -13.52 -19.75 -8.32
CA LYS A 173 -13.96 -20.89 -9.14
C LYS A 173 -15.14 -21.61 -8.48
N GLY A 174 -16.16 -21.90 -9.26
CA GLY A 174 -17.39 -22.56 -8.79
C GLY A 174 -18.32 -21.66 -7.98
N ALA A 175 -18.16 -20.33 -8.03
CA ALA A 175 -19.12 -19.40 -7.44
C ALA A 175 -20.53 -19.64 -8.00
N LYS A 176 -21.52 -19.71 -7.10
CA LYS A 176 -22.92 -20.03 -7.49
C LYS A 176 -23.65 -18.87 -8.14
N HIS A 177 -23.18 -17.64 -7.93
CA HIS A 177 -23.84 -16.40 -8.33
C HIS A 177 -22.85 -15.46 -9.03
N VAL A 178 -22.23 -15.95 -10.12
CA VAL A 178 -21.26 -15.17 -10.91
C VAL A 178 -21.90 -13.90 -11.46
N ASP A 179 -23.17 -13.98 -11.90
CA ASP A 179 -23.94 -12.84 -12.41
C ASP A 179 -24.13 -11.73 -11.36
N LEU A 180 -24.30 -12.08 -10.09
CA LEU A 180 -24.38 -11.11 -9.00
C LEU A 180 -23.01 -10.54 -8.64
N ALA A 181 -21.96 -11.36 -8.69
CA ALA A 181 -20.60 -10.89 -8.50
C ALA A 181 -20.21 -9.85 -9.57
N GLU A 182 -20.50 -10.12 -10.84
CA GLU A 182 -20.24 -9.19 -11.93
C GLU A 182 -21.04 -7.87 -11.80
N LYS A 183 -22.30 -7.94 -11.36
CA LYS A 183 -23.10 -6.74 -11.03
C LYS A 183 -22.48 -5.93 -9.89
N PHE A 184 -21.97 -6.60 -8.86
CA PHE A 184 -21.25 -5.92 -7.77
C PHE A 184 -19.95 -5.27 -8.29
N LEU A 185 -19.18 -5.98 -9.12
CA LEU A 185 -17.98 -5.42 -9.74
C LEU A 185 -18.32 -4.18 -10.57
N ASN A 186 -19.38 -4.23 -11.36
CA ASN A 186 -19.83 -3.06 -12.12
C ASN A 186 -20.23 -1.89 -11.21
N TYR A 187 -20.91 -2.17 -10.11
CA TYR A 187 -21.34 -1.18 -9.13
C TYR A 187 -20.14 -0.49 -8.47
N ILE A 188 -19.16 -1.25 -8.00
CA ILE A 188 -17.98 -0.65 -7.32
C ILE A 188 -17.04 0.09 -8.29
N CYS A 189 -17.08 -0.23 -9.59
CA CYS A 189 -16.35 0.50 -10.62
C CYS A 189 -17.05 1.80 -11.08
N ASP A 190 -18.29 2.06 -10.61
CA ASP A 190 -18.96 3.32 -10.87
C ASP A 190 -18.20 4.48 -10.22
N PRO A 191 -17.88 5.57 -10.96
CA PRO A 191 -17.07 6.65 -10.43
C PRO A 191 -17.63 7.32 -9.18
N GLU A 192 -18.95 7.53 -9.10
CA GLU A 192 -19.57 8.18 -7.96
C GLU A 192 -19.56 7.26 -6.73
N VAL A 193 -19.81 5.96 -6.93
CA VAL A 193 -19.74 4.96 -5.86
C VAL A 193 -18.32 4.83 -5.33
N MET A 194 -17.35 4.74 -6.23
CA MET A 194 -15.95 4.62 -5.83
C MET A 194 -15.44 5.91 -5.18
N ALA A 195 -15.81 7.09 -5.67
CA ALA A 195 -15.47 8.36 -5.03
C ALA A 195 -16.02 8.45 -3.60
N ALA A 196 -17.25 7.98 -3.37
CA ALA A 196 -17.82 7.89 -2.02
C ALA A 196 -17.05 6.90 -1.13
N ASN A 197 -16.61 5.76 -1.69
CA ASN A 197 -15.78 4.79 -0.98
C ASN A 197 -14.43 5.37 -0.54
N LEU A 198 -13.81 6.25 -1.35
CA LEU A 198 -12.54 6.90 -1.04
C LEU A 198 -12.61 7.87 0.15
N VAL A 199 -13.79 8.29 0.57
CA VAL A 199 -13.99 9.09 1.79
C VAL A 199 -13.69 8.26 3.04
N GLU A 200 -14.12 7.00 3.05
CA GLU A 200 -13.94 6.08 4.17
C GLU A 200 -12.61 5.32 4.10
N TYR A 201 -12.17 5.02 2.88
CA TYR A 201 -10.95 4.27 2.60
C TYR A 201 -10.03 5.11 1.70
N PRO A 202 -9.28 6.07 2.27
CA PRO A 202 -8.45 7.01 1.52
C PRO A 202 -7.14 6.35 1.07
N TYR A 203 -7.25 5.32 0.23
CA TYR A 203 -6.14 4.70 -0.47
C TYR A 203 -6.04 5.24 -1.88
N SER A 204 -4.91 5.05 -2.53
CA SER A 204 -4.76 5.37 -3.95
C SER A 204 -5.73 4.53 -4.79
N CYS A 205 -6.27 5.12 -5.85
CA CYS A 205 -7.36 4.52 -6.63
C CYS A 205 -6.98 4.36 -8.10
N PRO A 206 -7.19 3.16 -8.69
CA PRO A 206 -6.93 2.92 -10.11
C PRO A 206 -8.03 3.43 -11.04
N ASN A 207 -9.16 3.92 -10.52
CA ASN A 207 -10.29 4.46 -11.27
C ASN A 207 -10.13 5.97 -11.43
N ASP A 208 -9.61 6.40 -12.59
CA ASP A 208 -9.30 7.80 -12.86
C ASP A 208 -10.55 8.70 -12.74
N ALA A 209 -11.70 8.24 -13.24
CA ALA A 209 -12.94 9.01 -13.15
C ALA A 209 -13.44 9.17 -11.70
N ALA A 210 -13.22 8.17 -10.84
CA ALA A 210 -13.52 8.27 -9.42
C ALA A 210 -12.59 9.25 -8.71
N VAL A 211 -11.32 9.27 -9.05
CA VAL A 211 -10.36 10.26 -8.53
C VAL A 211 -10.76 11.67 -8.93
N GLU A 212 -11.21 11.88 -10.16
CA GLU A 212 -11.74 13.18 -10.60
C GLU A 212 -13.00 13.60 -9.84
N ALA A 213 -13.89 12.65 -9.53
CA ALA A 213 -15.11 12.86 -8.77
C ALA A 213 -14.89 12.97 -7.24
N ALA A 214 -13.73 12.53 -6.75
CA ALA A 214 -13.43 12.52 -5.31
C ALA A 214 -13.39 13.91 -4.69
N SER A 215 -13.52 13.96 -3.37
CA SER A 215 -13.50 15.21 -2.60
C SER A 215 -12.15 15.96 -2.70
N ASP A 216 -12.19 17.27 -2.49
CA ASP A 216 -10.97 18.08 -2.42
C ASP A 216 -10.03 17.60 -1.29
N THR A 217 -10.60 17.10 -0.21
CA THR A 217 -9.83 16.51 0.91
C THR A 217 -9.00 15.33 0.42
N TYR A 218 -9.59 14.42 -0.35
CA TYR A 218 -8.87 13.29 -0.93
C TYR A 218 -7.79 13.73 -1.92
N LYS A 219 -8.13 14.66 -2.85
CA LYS A 219 -7.21 15.13 -3.90
C LYS A 219 -6.01 15.91 -3.37
N ASN A 220 -6.17 16.60 -2.24
CA ASN A 220 -5.11 17.40 -1.62
C ASN A 220 -4.42 16.67 -0.45
N ASP A 221 -4.68 15.39 -0.28
CA ASP A 221 -4.06 14.58 0.76
C ASP A 221 -2.55 14.42 0.48
N PRO A 222 -1.67 14.72 1.47
CA PRO A 222 -0.21 14.59 1.28
C PRO A 222 0.26 13.18 0.96
N ALA A 223 -0.56 12.15 1.21
CA ALA A 223 -0.25 10.77 0.91
C ALA A 223 -0.69 10.32 -0.52
N ARG A 224 -1.07 11.27 -1.42
CA ARG A 224 -1.51 11.03 -2.80
C ARG A 224 -0.47 11.44 -3.82
#